data_fbf9b4f7e625ff057721343b7c54fa67
#
_entry.id   fbf9b4f7e625ff057721343b7c54fa67
#
_cell.length_a   1.000
_cell.length_b   1.000
_cell.length_c   1.000
_cell.angle_alpha   90.00
_cell.angle_beta   90.00
_cell.angle_gamma   90.00
#
_symmetry.space_group_name_H-M   'P 1'
#
loop_
_entity.id
_entity.type
_entity.pdbx_description
1 polymer ?
#
loop_
_entity_poly.entity_id
_entity_poly.type
_entity_poly.pdbx_seq_one_letter_code
_entity_poly.pdbx_strand_id
1 'polypeptide(L)'
;MAKTKESKLEEDVAKFMQLKGVWQLARFQAQSNQNGLPDRIYLYKGILLGFELKTDEGKPTDLQLKKLRAINDNGGVGAIIRSIKNLKDIMNSIDDFLCEHPPSYVVKYLKEKLGEDYEDN
;
A
#
# COMPACT_ATOMS: atom_id res chain seq x y z
N MET A 1 22.64 18.66 -5.78
CA MET A 1 21.36 19.30 -6.15
C MET A 1 20.33 19.10 -5.05
N ALA A 2 19.51 20.12 -4.84
CA ALA A 2 18.43 19.99 -3.88
C ALA A 2 17.39 18.98 -4.40
N LYS A 3 16.86 18.18 -3.50
CA LYS A 3 15.80 17.22 -3.83
C LYS A 3 14.50 17.97 -4.08
N THR A 4 13.70 17.48 -5.01
CA THR A 4 12.35 17.99 -5.20
C THR A 4 11.48 17.53 -4.04
N LYS A 5 10.35 18.20 -3.82
CA LYS A 5 9.36 17.77 -2.80
C LYS A 5 8.89 16.35 -3.08
N GLU A 6 8.68 16.02 -4.34
CA GLU A 6 8.22 14.70 -4.74
C GLU A 6 9.25 13.62 -4.40
N SER A 7 10.53 13.82 -4.76
CA SER A 7 11.54 12.81 -4.45
C SER A 7 11.80 12.67 -2.95
N LYS A 8 11.65 13.77 -2.18
CA LYS A 8 11.74 13.68 -0.73
C LYS A 8 10.57 12.88 -0.14
N LEU A 9 9.37 13.10 -0.63
CA LEU A 9 8.21 12.30 -0.21
C LEU A 9 8.42 10.82 -0.52
N GLU A 10 8.88 10.51 -1.73
CA GLU A 10 9.18 9.12 -2.13
C GLU A 10 10.18 8.48 -1.19
N GLU A 11 11.25 9.17 -0.85
CA GLU A 11 12.27 8.65 0.07
C GLU A 11 11.71 8.44 1.47
N ASP A 12 10.95 9.41 1.99
CA ASP A 12 10.37 9.33 3.32
C ASP A 12 9.37 8.17 3.42
N VAL A 13 8.55 7.99 2.40
CA VAL A 13 7.59 6.88 2.33
C VAL A 13 8.33 5.54 2.31
N ALA A 14 9.32 5.40 1.42
CA ALA A 14 10.07 4.16 1.29
C ALA A 14 10.77 3.80 2.59
N LYS A 15 11.40 4.76 3.25
CA LYS A 15 12.12 4.55 4.50
C LYS A 15 11.16 4.17 5.63
N PHE A 16 10.05 4.89 5.76
CA PHE A 16 9.06 4.60 6.80
C PHE A 16 8.49 3.19 6.64
N MET A 17 8.09 2.82 5.43
CA MET A 17 7.49 1.51 5.17
C MET A 17 8.50 0.38 5.37
N GLN A 18 9.75 0.59 4.95
CA GLN A 18 10.81 -0.39 5.17
C GLN A 18 11.07 -0.61 6.66
N LEU A 19 11.19 0.47 7.43
CA LEU A 19 11.42 0.38 8.88
C LEU A 19 10.26 -0.30 9.61
N LYS A 20 9.04 -0.11 9.09
CA LYS A 20 7.85 -0.75 9.65
C LYS A 20 7.73 -2.23 9.26
N GLY A 21 8.52 -2.68 8.30
CA GLY A 21 8.49 -4.07 7.86
C GLY A 21 7.35 -4.37 6.89
N VAL A 22 6.88 -3.37 6.16
CA VAL A 22 5.82 -3.55 5.16
C VAL A 22 6.45 -4.06 3.87
N TRP A 23 5.88 -5.12 3.30
CA TRP A 23 6.41 -5.71 2.07
C TRP A 23 5.96 -4.94 0.85
N GLN A 24 6.93 -4.43 0.07
CA GLN A 24 6.63 -3.73 -1.18
C GLN A 24 6.49 -4.74 -2.33
N LEU A 25 5.29 -4.79 -2.92
CA LEU A 25 5.03 -5.65 -4.07
C LEU A 25 5.51 -4.99 -5.36
N ALA A 26 5.25 -3.71 -5.52
CA ALA A 26 5.53 -3.02 -6.77
C ALA A 26 5.76 -1.54 -6.53
N ARG A 27 6.56 -0.97 -7.43
CA ARG A 27 6.84 0.45 -7.49
C ARG A 27 6.78 0.86 -8.95
N PHE A 28 5.98 1.88 -9.25
CA PHE A 28 5.88 2.42 -10.60
C PHE A 28 6.33 3.86 -10.61
N GLN A 29 7.01 4.25 -11.68
CA GLN A 29 7.32 5.64 -11.92
C GLN A 29 6.11 6.30 -12.60
N ALA A 30 5.72 7.48 -12.12
CA ALA A 30 4.53 8.17 -12.59
C ALA A 30 4.49 8.33 -14.11
N GLN A 31 5.65 8.60 -14.73
CA GLN A 31 5.74 8.86 -16.17
C GLN A 31 5.55 7.62 -17.02
N SER A 32 5.78 6.42 -16.48
CA SER A 32 5.68 5.17 -17.22
C SER A 32 4.41 4.40 -16.90
N ASN A 33 3.64 4.84 -15.91
CA ASN A 33 2.44 4.13 -15.46
C ASN A 33 1.20 4.63 -16.18
N GLN A 34 0.94 4.05 -17.36
CA GLN A 34 -0.23 4.41 -18.17
C GLN A 34 -1.52 3.71 -17.74
N ASN A 35 -1.43 2.73 -16.84
CA ASN A 35 -2.57 1.93 -16.42
C ASN A 35 -3.28 2.48 -15.20
N GLY A 36 -2.84 3.62 -14.66
CA GLY A 36 -3.45 4.23 -13.48
C GLY A 36 -3.20 3.49 -12.17
N LEU A 37 -2.31 2.50 -12.17
CA LEU A 37 -1.97 1.79 -10.94
C LEU A 37 -1.28 2.74 -9.95
N PRO A 38 -1.47 2.54 -8.64
CA PRO A 38 -0.80 3.36 -7.64
C PRO A 38 0.72 3.29 -7.78
N ASP A 39 1.41 4.39 -7.45
CA ASP A 39 2.88 4.46 -7.50
C ASP A 39 3.54 3.40 -6.65
N ARG A 40 2.95 3.06 -5.52
CA ARG A 40 3.47 2.08 -4.57
C ARG A 40 2.39 1.11 -4.19
N ILE A 41 2.73 -0.17 -4.27
CA ILE A 41 1.82 -1.24 -3.85
C ILE A 41 2.53 -2.08 -2.80
N TYR A 42 1.90 -2.22 -1.65
CA TYR A 42 2.42 -2.98 -0.52
C TYR A 42 1.42 -4.04 -0.08
N LEU A 43 1.93 -5.05 0.59
CA LEU A 43 1.11 -6.00 1.33
C LEU A 43 1.50 -5.91 2.81
N TYR A 44 0.51 -5.70 3.66
CA TYR A 44 0.73 -5.55 5.09
C TYR A 44 -0.28 -6.38 5.87
N LYS A 45 0.21 -7.47 6.46
CA LYS A 45 -0.62 -8.38 7.29
C LYS A 45 -1.93 -8.77 6.61
N GLY A 46 -1.84 -9.12 5.34
CA GLY A 46 -2.99 -9.55 4.54
C GLY A 46 -3.76 -8.43 3.85
N ILE A 47 -3.41 -7.17 4.08
CA ILE A 47 -4.09 -6.02 3.47
C ILE A 47 -3.25 -5.47 2.33
N LEU A 48 -3.83 -5.38 1.15
CA LEU A 48 -3.19 -4.72 0.00
C LEU A 48 -3.29 -3.21 0.18
N LEU A 49 -2.15 -2.52 0.09
CA LEU A 49 -2.08 -1.06 0.17
C LEU A 49 -1.65 -0.53 -1.18
N GLY A 50 -2.45 0.35 -1.77
CA GLY A 50 -2.10 1.05 -3.00
C GLY A 50 -2.02 2.54 -2.74
N PHE A 51 -0.82 3.11 -2.83
CA PHE A 51 -0.59 4.52 -2.51
C PHE A 51 -0.12 5.29 -3.73
N GLU A 52 -0.84 6.36 -4.03
CA GLU A 52 -0.46 7.35 -5.04
C GLU A 52 0.22 8.51 -4.32
N LEU A 53 1.47 8.81 -4.70
CA LEU A 53 2.25 9.86 -4.05
C LEU A 53 2.05 11.17 -4.82
N LYS A 54 1.50 12.16 -4.16
CA LYS A 54 1.28 13.50 -4.74
C LYS A 54 1.69 14.56 -3.73
N THR A 55 2.49 15.51 -4.15
CA THR A 55 2.84 16.65 -3.29
C THR A 55 1.89 17.82 -3.56
N ASP A 56 1.72 18.66 -2.55
CA ASP A 56 0.97 19.90 -2.62
C ASP A 56 -0.38 19.77 -3.32
N GLU A 57 -0.56 20.44 -4.47
CA GLU A 57 -1.80 20.49 -5.20
C GLU A 57 -1.89 19.50 -6.36
N GLY A 58 -0.93 18.58 -6.47
CA GLY A 58 -0.98 17.55 -7.49
C GLY A 58 -2.28 16.78 -7.42
N LYS A 59 -2.93 16.57 -8.56
CA LYS A 59 -4.20 15.85 -8.63
C LYS A 59 -4.03 14.51 -9.31
N PRO A 60 -4.61 13.45 -8.77
CA PRO A 60 -4.62 12.17 -9.47
C PRO A 60 -5.51 12.26 -10.71
N THR A 61 -5.21 11.43 -11.70
CA THR A 61 -6.07 11.29 -12.88
C THR A 61 -7.33 10.51 -12.50
N ASP A 62 -8.35 10.59 -13.35
CA ASP A 62 -9.58 9.82 -13.13
C ASP A 62 -9.29 8.31 -13.10
N LEU A 63 -8.38 7.85 -13.94
CA LEU A 63 -8.00 6.45 -13.97
C LEU A 63 -7.30 6.03 -12.67
N GLN A 64 -6.42 6.88 -12.14
CA GLN A 64 -5.78 6.62 -10.85
C GLN A 64 -6.81 6.54 -9.71
N LEU A 65 -7.77 7.46 -9.69
CA LEU A 65 -8.85 7.44 -8.69
C LEU A 65 -9.70 6.17 -8.81
N LYS A 66 -9.99 5.75 -10.04
CA LYS A 66 -10.74 4.52 -10.28
C LYS A 66 -10.00 3.29 -9.71
N LYS A 67 -8.69 3.22 -9.89
CA LYS A 67 -7.88 2.11 -9.36
C LYS A 67 -7.84 2.12 -7.84
N LEU A 68 -7.71 3.30 -7.22
CA LEU A 68 -7.74 3.41 -5.76
C LEU A 68 -9.09 2.96 -5.20
N ARG A 69 -10.19 3.35 -5.83
CA ARG A 69 -11.54 2.91 -5.41
C ARG A 69 -11.70 1.41 -5.54
N ALA A 70 -11.17 0.82 -6.62
CA ALA A 70 -11.23 -0.63 -6.79
C ALA A 70 -10.51 -1.37 -5.66
N ILE A 71 -9.36 -0.86 -5.23
CA ILE A 71 -8.64 -1.42 -4.09
C ILE A 71 -9.49 -1.35 -2.82
N ASN A 72 -10.09 -0.18 -2.55
CA ASN A 72 -10.95 0.01 -1.37
C ASN A 72 -12.18 -0.89 -1.42
N ASP A 73 -12.81 -1.00 -2.58
CA ASP A 73 -14.01 -1.83 -2.76
C ASP A 73 -13.71 -3.33 -2.56
N ASN A 74 -12.47 -3.73 -2.77
CA ASN A 74 -12.05 -5.12 -2.63
C ASN A 74 -11.33 -5.41 -1.30
N GLY A 75 -11.45 -4.53 -0.32
CA GLY A 75 -10.94 -4.78 1.03
C GLY A 75 -9.51 -4.33 1.30
N GLY A 76 -8.86 -3.71 0.33
CA GLY A 76 -7.54 -3.09 0.54
C GLY A 76 -7.65 -1.65 0.98
N VAL A 77 -6.54 -0.94 0.97
CA VAL A 77 -6.50 0.49 1.26
C VAL A 77 -5.83 1.22 0.10
N GLY A 78 -6.64 1.93 -0.66
CA GLY A 78 -6.16 2.80 -1.74
C GLY A 78 -6.24 4.24 -1.28
N ALA A 79 -5.14 4.98 -1.35
CA ALA A 79 -5.08 6.34 -0.84
C ALA A 79 -4.07 7.19 -1.58
N ILE A 80 -4.29 8.50 -1.53
CA ILE A 80 -3.34 9.49 -1.99
C ILE A 80 -2.50 9.91 -0.78
N ILE A 81 -1.20 9.76 -0.88
CA ILE A 81 -0.28 10.14 0.18
C ILE A 81 0.37 11.46 -0.20
N ARG A 82 0.13 12.50 0.58
CA ARG A 82 0.64 13.84 0.33
C ARG A 82 1.77 14.24 1.27
N SER A 83 1.91 13.54 2.40
CA SER A 83 2.94 13.82 3.38
C SER A 83 3.22 12.57 4.20
N ILE A 84 4.36 12.56 4.87
CA ILE A 84 4.71 11.46 5.77
C ILE A 84 3.74 11.39 6.96
N LYS A 85 3.23 12.54 7.43
CA LYS A 85 2.23 12.56 8.50
C LYS A 85 0.95 11.86 8.06
N ASN A 86 0.50 12.15 6.84
CA ASN A 86 -0.67 11.50 6.25
C ASN A 86 -0.50 9.97 6.20
N LEU A 87 0.67 9.51 5.75
CA LEU A 87 0.98 8.07 5.72
C LEU A 87 0.97 7.46 7.13
N LYS A 88 1.59 8.12 8.10
CA LYS A 88 1.61 7.65 9.48
C LYS A 88 0.21 7.52 10.06
N ASP A 89 -0.64 8.49 9.80
CA ASP A 89 -2.04 8.46 10.27
C ASP A 89 -2.79 7.26 9.68
N ILE A 90 -2.61 7.01 8.40
CA ILE A 90 -3.24 5.86 7.73
C ILE A 90 -2.72 4.54 8.34
N MET A 91 -1.41 4.40 8.46
CA MET A 91 -0.82 3.15 8.97
C MET A 91 -1.19 2.90 10.44
N ASN A 92 -1.27 3.96 11.25
CA ASN A 92 -1.73 3.84 12.64
C ASN A 92 -3.19 3.36 12.69
N SER A 93 -4.05 3.89 11.83
CA SER A 93 -5.45 3.45 11.75
C SER A 93 -5.56 1.99 11.34
N ILE A 94 -4.71 1.54 10.40
CA ILE A 94 -4.68 0.12 10.01
C ILE A 94 -4.21 -0.74 11.18
N ASP A 95 -3.19 -0.31 11.91
CA ASP A 95 -2.70 -1.07 13.08
C ASP A 95 -3.78 -1.17 14.16
N ASP A 96 -4.50 -0.09 14.42
CA ASP A 96 -5.60 -0.09 15.39
C ASP A 96 -6.70 -1.07 14.97
N PHE A 97 -7.06 -1.06 13.70
CA PHE A 97 -8.03 -2.02 13.16
C PHE A 97 -7.55 -3.47 13.34
N LEU A 98 -6.28 -3.74 13.05
CA LEU A 98 -5.71 -5.08 13.15
C LEU A 98 -5.59 -5.58 14.59
N CYS A 99 -5.52 -4.69 15.59
CA CYS A 99 -5.56 -5.08 16.99
C CYS A 99 -6.90 -5.73 17.35
N GLU A 100 -8.00 -5.23 16.79
CA GLU A 100 -9.34 -5.75 17.02
C GLU A 100 -9.74 -6.85 16.04
N HIS A 101 -9.14 -6.81 14.85
CA HIS A 101 -9.43 -7.73 13.75
C HIS A 101 -8.12 -8.35 13.25
N PRO A 102 -7.58 -9.37 13.95
CA PRO A 102 -6.31 -9.98 13.54
C PRO A 102 -6.32 -10.47 12.10
N PRO A 103 -5.17 -10.53 11.45
CA PRO A 103 -5.09 -11.04 10.08
C PRO A 103 -5.75 -12.40 9.94
N SER A 104 -6.39 -12.62 8.80
CA SER A 104 -7.02 -13.90 8.51
C SER A 104 -5.98 -15.02 8.51
N TYR A 105 -6.34 -16.15 9.12
CA TYR A 105 -5.51 -17.35 9.12
C TYR A 105 -5.80 -18.23 7.90
N VAL A 106 -5.95 -17.63 6.74
CA VAL A 106 -6.25 -18.34 5.49
C VAL A 106 -5.23 -19.44 5.22
N VAL A 107 -3.95 -19.14 5.41
CA VAL A 107 -2.88 -20.12 5.20
C VAL A 107 -3.06 -21.33 6.12
N LYS A 108 -3.33 -21.09 7.39
CA LYS A 108 -3.56 -22.18 8.35
C LYS A 108 -4.76 -23.02 7.93
N TYR A 109 -5.83 -22.39 7.54
CA TYR A 109 -7.04 -23.07 7.08
C TYR A 109 -6.74 -23.92 5.83
N LEU A 110 -6.00 -23.37 4.87
CA LEU A 110 -5.65 -24.08 3.65
C LEU A 110 -4.75 -25.29 3.92
N LYS A 111 -3.80 -25.15 4.84
CA LYS A 111 -2.97 -26.29 5.26
C LYS A 111 -3.80 -27.41 5.84
N GLU A 112 -4.74 -27.09 6.70
CA GLU A 112 -5.62 -28.08 7.31
C GLU A 112 -6.52 -28.76 6.27
N LYS A 113 -6.97 -28.01 5.26
CA LYS A 113 -7.87 -28.52 4.22
C LYS A 113 -7.17 -29.29 3.13
N LEU A 114 -6.02 -28.81 2.68
CA LEU A 114 -5.32 -29.34 1.50
C LEU A 114 -4.16 -30.27 1.85
N GLY A 115 -3.71 -30.22 3.11
CA GLY A 115 -2.63 -31.10 3.55
C GLY A 115 -1.36 -30.92 2.73
N GLU A 116 -0.88 -32.03 2.16
CA GLU A 116 0.37 -32.06 1.38
C GLU A 116 0.29 -31.29 0.07
N ASP A 117 -0.93 -30.98 -0.40
CA ASP A 117 -1.11 -30.23 -1.65
C ASP A 117 -0.83 -28.74 -1.47
N TYR A 118 -0.61 -28.28 -0.24
CA TYR A 118 -0.34 -26.88 0.04
C TYR A 118 0.99 -26.72 0.78
N GLU A 119 1.91 -25.96 0.18
CA GLU A 119 3.19 -25.63 0.80
C GLU A 119 3.32 -24.12 0.99
N ASP A 120 3.76 -23.69 2.18
CA ASP A 120 4.02 -22.30 2.50
C ASP A 120 5.43 -22.17 3.08
N ASN A 121 6.39 -22.14 2.27
CA ASN A 121 7.77 -22.02 2.76
C ASN A 121 8.11 -20.61 3.18
#